data_b95a62fb76784859ebcc7a47c8ae7f57
#
_entry.id   b95a62fb76784859ebcc7a47c8ae7f57
#
_cell.length_a   1.000
_cell.length_b   1.000
_cell.length_c   1.000
_cell.angle_alpha   90.00
_cell.angle_beta   90.00
_cell.angle_gamma   90.00
#
_symmetry.space_group_name_H-M   'P 1'
#
loop_
_entity.id
_entity.type
_entity.pdbx_description
1 polymer ?
#
loop_
_entity_poly.entity_id
_entity_poly.type
_entity_poly.pdbx_seq_one_letter_code
_entity_poly.pdbx_strand_id
1 'polypeptide(L)'
;MYSSAYVWAKVLSYMESRLDTITVSTWFDDTEVVELNDEHLILYATSEFRKTHIMTRCADYIHEALQEIFNSNAKLIVFDKKELDAYRSKSNPKASLDFNPQFTFDSFVVGPSNRFAHGAAVAVSNTPGQVYNPLFIYGPPGVGKTHLLYAIANGIRKTNPDASIVYIKGDQFTNELITAIQSGKNIEFRSKYREADLFLIDDIQFIAGKESTQEEFFHTFNTLYENHKQIVMTSDRKPGDMPTLDKKDENHCFYDNGFCFLEKINNFLYCQKIDITT
;
A
#
# COMPACT_ATOMS: atom_id res chain seq x y z
N MET A 1 13.59 -6.85 -22.34
CA MET A 1 13.42 -7.62 -21.10
C MET A 1 11.99 -8.12 -21.07
N TYR A 2 11.75 -9.41 -20.96
CA TYR A 2 10.41 -9.97 -20.90
C TYR A 2 9.80 -9.73 -19.52
N SER A 3 8.46 -9.58 -19.45
CA SER A 3 7.79 -9.48 -18.13
C SER A 3 7.84 -10.82 -17.39
N SER A 4 7.92 -10.78 -16.06
CA SER A 4 7.94 -12.00 -15.21
C SER A 4 6.73 -12.90 -15.47
N ALA A 5 5.54 -12.31 -15.68
CA ALA A 5 4.33 -13.04 -16.06
C ALA A 5 4.44 -13.76 -17.38
N TYR A 6 5.06 -13.15 -18.39
CA TYR A 6 5.27 -13.78 -19.70
C TYR A 6 6.25 -14.96 -19.59
N VAL A 7 7.37 -14.76 -18.88
CA VAL A 7 8.36 -15.82 -18.67
C VAL A 7 7.73 -16.99 -17.94
N TRP A 8 6.99 -16.73 -16.87
CA TRP A 8 6.33 -17.78 -16.10
C TRP A 8 5.28 -18.57 -16.89
N ALA A 9 4.45 -17.89 -17.67
CA ALA A 9 3.49 -18.54 -18.56
C ALA A 9 4.19 -19.48 -19.56
N LYS A 10 5.35 -19.09 -20.09
CA LYS A 10 6.16 -19.94 -20.98
C LYS A 10 6.78 -21.12 -20.26
N VAL A 11 7.28 -20.94 -19.05
CA VAL A 11 7.79 -22.03 -18.20
C VAL A 11 6.67 -23.05 -17.90
N LEU A 12 5.49 -22.61 -17.51
CA LEU A 12 4.34 -23.50 -17.29
C LEU A 12 3.95 -24.27 -18.56
N SER A 13 3.87 -23.58 -19.71
CA SER A 13 3.57 -24.23 -21.00
C SER A 13 4.63 -25.27 -21.40
N TYR A 14 5.90 -25.01 -21.11
CA TYR A 14 6.98 -25.98 -21.30
C TYR A 14 6.81 -27.21 -20.41
N MET A 15 6.48 -26.98 -19.14
CA MET A 15 6.24 -28.04 -18.17
C MET A 15 5.04 -28.92 -18.56
N GLU A 16 3.96 -28.32 -19.08
CA GLU A 16 2.77 -29.04 -19.59
C GLU A 16 3.11 -29.94 -20.79
N SER A 17 4.15 -29.62 -21.55
CA SER A 17 4.63 -30.49 -22.62
C SER A 17 5.41 -31.72 -22.15
N ARG A 18 5.90 -31.72 -20.91
CA ARG A 18 6.73 -32.77 -20.29
C ARG A 18 6.02 -33.54 -19.17
N LEU A 19 5.10 -32.86 -18.49
CA LEU A 19 4.24 -33.38 -17.45
C LEU A 19 2.77 -33.28 -17.93
N ASP A 20 1.89 -34.05 -17.30
CA ASP A 20 0.47 -33.90 -17.60
C ASP A 20 -0.09 -32.55 -17.05
N THR A 21 -1.08 -32.00 -17.76
CA THR A 21 -1.67 -30.68 -17.42
C THR A 21 -2.28 -30.67 -16.01
N ILE A 22 -2.81 -31.81 -15.55
CA ILE A 22 -3.41 -31.92 -14.21
C ILE A 22 -2.33 -31.77 -13.14
N THR A 23 -1.18 -32.37 -13.34
CA THR A 23 -0.04 -32.23 -12.44
C THR A 23 0.44 -30.78 -12.37
N VAL A 24 0.59 -30.11 -13.50
CA VAL A 24 1.03 -28.70 -13.54
C VAL A 24 0.00 -27.80 -12.84
N SER A 25 -1.29 -27.91 -13.16
CA SER A 25 -2.33 -27.10 -12.50
C SER A 25 -2.40 -27.37 -11.00
N THR A 26 -2.35 -28.60 -10.58
CA THR A 26 -2.42 -28.97 -9.15
C THR A 26 -1.33 -28.31 -8.30
N TRP A 27 -0.13 -28.20 -8.83
CA TRP A 27 1.03 -27.72 -8.06
C TRP A 27 1.31 -26.24 -8.25
N PHE A 28 0.88 -25.62 -9.37
CA PHE A 28 1.27 -24.26 -9.73
C PHE A 28 0.13 -23.24 -9.85
N ASP A 29 -1.16 -23.64 -9.83
CA ASP A 29 -2.30 -22.71 -9.93
C ASP A 29 -2.29 -21.60 -8.85
N ASP A 30 -1.83 -21.93 -7.62
CA ASP A 30 -1.73 -20.98 -6.51
C ASP A 30 -0.28 -20.51 -6.27
N THR A 31 0.60 -20.66 -7.27
CA THR A 31 2.00 -20.24 -7.16
C THR A 31 2.21 -18.88 -7.80
N GLU A 32 2.78 -17.95 -7.06
CA GLU A 32 3.07 -16.58 -7.53
C GLU A 32 4.56 -16.39 -7.82
N VAL A 33 4.88 -15.69 -8.90
CA VAL A 33 6.25 -15.22 -9.15
C VAL A 33 6.48 -13.96 -8.32
N VAL A 34 7.33 -14.07 -7.32
CA VAL A 34 7.71 -12.96 -6.44
C VAL A 34 8.72 -12.05 -7.11
N GLU A 35 9.75 -12.66 -7.72
CA GLU A 35 10.81 -11.93 -8.41
C GLU A 35 11.44 -12.80 -9.50
N LEU A 36 11.82 -12.17 -10.59
CA LEU A 36 12.60 -12.78 -11.67
C LEU A 36 13.66 -11.79 -12.13
N ASN A 37 14.91 -12.20 -12.03
CA ASN A 37 16.06 -11.45 -12.55
C ASN A 37 17.09 -12.43 -13.17
N ASP A 38 18.26 -11.93 -13.55
CA ASP A 38 19.28 -12.75 -14.20
C ASP A 38 19.92 -13.79 -13.26
N GLU A 39 19.80 -13.61 -11.94
CA GLU A 39 20.42 -14.47 -10.92
C GLU A 39 19.43 -15.49 -10.35
N HIS A 40 18.16 -15.12 -10.19
CA HIS A 40 17.17 -16.01 -9.55
C HIS A 40 15.73 -15.80 -10.02
N LEU A 41 14.98 -16.89 -9.96
CA LEU A 41 13.53 -16.95 -10.03
C LEU A 41 13.00 -17.29 -8.63
N ILE A 42 12.29 -16.36 -8.01
CA ILE A 42 11.66 -16.56 -6.70
C ILE A 42 10.18 -16.82 -6.89
N LEU A 43 9.71 -17.95 -6.39
CA LEU A 43 8.30 -18.34 -6.35
C LEU A 43 7.79 -18.34 -4.91
N TYR A 44 6.51 -18.03 -4.75
CA TYR A 44 5.79 -18.24 -3.50
C TYR A 44 4.87 -19.45 -3.64
N ALA A 45 4.93 -20.37 -2.70
CA ALA A 45 4.04 -21.51 -2.57
C ALA A 45 3.19 -21.39 -1.30
N THR A 46 1.88 -21.62 -1.42
CA THR A 46 0.89 -21.42 -0.35
C THR A 46 1.05 -22.38 0.84
N SER A 47 1.86 -23.44 0.71
CA SER A 47 2.16 -24.38 1.78
C SER A 47 3.57 -24.95 1.67
N GLU A 48 4.13 -25.36 2.82
CA GLU A 48 5.43 -26.03 2.91
C GLU A 48 5.47 -27.33 2.11
N PHE A 49 4.35 -28.04 2.04
CA PHE A 49 4.21 -29.26 1.26
C PHE A 49 4.36 -28.99 -0.25
N ARG A 50 3.70 -27.94 -0.77
CA ARG A 50 3.87 -27.48 -2.16
C ARG A 50 5.30 -27.06 -2.45
N LYS A 51 5.88 -26.26 -1.57
CA LYS A 51 7.28 -25.83 -1.68
C LYS A 51 8.21 -27.02 -1.83
N THR A 52 8.10 -28.00 -0.93
CA THR A 52 8.93 -29.21 -0.94
C THR A 52 8.73 -29.99 -2.24
N HIS A 53 7.48 -30.15 -2.70
CA HIS A 53 7.18 -30.85 -3.94
C HIS A 53 7.78 -30.12 -5.16
N ILE A 54 7.60 -28.81 -5.27
CA ILE A 54 8.18 -28.01 -6.36
C ILE A 54 9.70 -28.15 -6.38
N MET A 55 10.34 -28.00 -5.22
CA MET A 55 11.81 -28.06 -5.13
C MET A 55 12.37 -29.45 -5.42
N THR A 56 11.65 -30.54 -5.07
CA THR A 56 12.18 -31.91 -5.21
C THR A 56 11.77 -32.62 -6.50
N ARG A 57 10.66 -32.21 -7.12
CA ARG A 57 10.10 -32.90 -8.29
C ARG A 57 10.00 -32.06 -9.54
N CYS A 58 9.90 -30.73 -9.39
CA CYS A 58 9.64 -29.83 -10.52
C CYS A 58 10.83 -28.87 -10.83
N ALA A 59 11.80 -28.77 -9.94
CA ALA A 59 12.91 -27.84 -10.07
C ALA A 59 13.70 -28.04 -11.37
N ASP A 60 13.99 -29.28 -11.75
CA ASP A 60 14.76 -29.60 -12.96
C ASP A 60 14.01 -29.15 -14.22
N TYR A 61 12.71 -29.37 -14.30
CA TYR A 61 11.87 -28.93 -15.44
C TYR A 61 11.81 -27.42 -15.56
N ILE A 62 11.74 -26.71 -14.42
CA ILE A 62 11.78 -25.24 -14.40
C ILE A 62 13.13 -24.74 -14.89
N HIS A 63 14.22 -25.37 -14.47
CA HIS A 63 15.59 -25.03 -14.88
C HIS A 63 15.78 -25.27 -16.38
N GLU A 64 15.34 -26.44 -16.90
CA GLU A 64 15.38 -26.75 -18.31
C GLU A 64 14.58 -25.72 -19.12
N ALA A 65 13.38 -25.37 -18.67
CA ALA A 65 12.56 -24.38 -19.35
C ALA A 65 13.21 -22.99 -19.40
N LEU A 66 13.82 -22.54 -18.30
CA LEU A 66 14.53 -21.25 -18.26
C LEU A 66 15.74 -21.25 -19.18
N GLN A 67 16.46 -22.38 -19.28
CA GLN A 67 17.63 -22.50 -20.11
C GLN A 67 17.27 -22.64 -21.59
N GLU A 68 16.32 -23.49 -21.95
CA GLU A 68 15.96 -23.73 -23.35
C GLU A 68 15.23 -22.52 -23.99
N ILE A 69 14.34 -21.87 -23.24
CA ILE A 69 13.50 -20.80 -23.80
C ILE A 69 14.18 -19.43 -23.71
N PHE A 70 14.90 -19.18 -22.60
CA PHE A 70 15.42 -17.83 -22.28
C PHE A 70 16.94 -17.77 -22.17
N ASN A 71 17.65 -18.89 -22.33
CA ASN A 71 19.10 -19.01 -22.13
C ASN A 71 19.53 -18.45 -20.76
N SER A 72 18.68 -18.66 -19.73
CA SER A 72 18.89 -18.14 -18.38
C SER A 72 19.26 -19.28 -17.42
N ASN A 73 20.28 -19.03 -16.59
CA ASN A 73 20.71 -19.91 -15.51
C ASN A 73 20.20 -19.44 -14.14
N ALA A 74 19.09 -18.71 -14.11
CA ALA A 74 18.52 -18.19 -12.88
C ALA A 74 18.22 -19.33 -11.90
N LYS A 75 18.66 -19.16 -10.66
CA LYS A 75 18.47 -20.14 -9.58
C LYS A 75 17.03 -20.09 -9.09
N LEU A 76 16.35 -21.25 -9.05
CA LEU A 76 15.02 -21.37 -8.47
C LEU A 76 15.09 -21.28 -6.94
N ILE A 77 14.28 -20.40 -6.37
CA ILE A 77 14.03 -20.28 -4.93
C ILE A 77 12.52 -20.32 -4.72
N VAL A 78 12.04 -21.16 -3.82
CA VAL A 78 10.62 -21.24 -3.48
C VAL A 78 10.44 -20.89 -2.01
N PHE A 79 9.67 -19.86 -1.75
CA PHE A 79 9.34 -19.40 -0.40
C PHE A 79 7.98 -19.94 0.07
N ASP A 80 7.91 -20.29 1.33
CA ASP A 80 6.66 -20.35 2.07
C ASP A 80 6.26 -18.94 2.56
N LYS A 81 5.11 -18.82 3.22
CA LYS A 81 4.61 -17.54 3.72
C LYS A 81 5.61 -16.86 4.68
N LYS A 82 6.23 -17.63 5.56
CA LYS A 82 7.16 -17.12 6.57
C LYS A 82 8.46 -16.61 5.97
N GLU A 83 8.98 -17.33 4.98
CA GLU A 83 10.18 -16.94 4.24
C GLU A 83 9.91 -15.76 3.30
N LEU A 84 8.73 -15.71 2.67
CA LEU A 84 8.30 -14.60 1.86
C LEU A 84 8.19 -13.31 2.69
N ASP A 85 7.59 -13.38 3.88
CA ASP A 85 7.48 -12.23 4.80
C ASP A 85 8.88 -11.78 5.25
N ALA A 86 9.77 -12.74 5.56
CA ALA A 86 11.17 -12.44 5.90
C ALA A 86 11.98 -11.88 4.72
N TYR A 87 11.72 -12.35 3.49
CA TYR A 87 12.35 -11.83 2.28
C TYR A 87 11.84 -10.43 1.96
N ARG A 88 10.52 -10.20 1.99
CA ARG A 88 9.92 -8.89 1.79
C ARG A 88 10.36 -7.88 2.84
N SER A 89 10.60 -8.30 4.08
CA SER A 89 11.18 -7.44 5.11
C SER A 89 12.68 -7.13 4.89
N LYS A 90 13.40 -7.96 4.12
CA LYS A 90 14.82 -7.76 3.78
C LYS A 90 15.00 -7.07 2.42
N SER A 91 14.21 -7.44 1.42
CA SER A 91 14.27 -6.90 0.04
C SER A 91 13.48 -5.61 -0.14
N ASN A 92 12.48 -5.37 0.70
CA ASN A 92 12.12 -4.04 1.14
C ASN A 92 12.86 -3.88 2.49
N PRO A 93 14.02 -3.27 2.54
CA PRO A 93 14.42 -2.60 3.76
C PRO A 93 13.24 -1.69 3.98
N LYS A 94 12.34 -2.01 4.98
CA LYS A 94 11.16 -1.19 5.38
C LYS A 94 11.58 0.18 4.97
N ALA A 95 11.02 0.69 3.85
CA ALA A 95 11.53 1.93 3.32
C ALA A 95 11.58 2.81 4.53
N SER A 96 12.76 2.93 5.08
CA SER A 96 13.00 3.85 6.15
C SER A 96 12.77 5.16 5.42
N LEU A 97 11.48 5.50 5.30
CA LEU A 97 11.11 6.87 5.03
C LEU A 97 11.86 7.55 6.14
N ASP A 98 13.06 8.06 5.80
CA ASP A 98 13.84 8.88 6.70
C ASP A 98 13.00 10.13 6.89
N PHE A 99 12.00 9.96 7.77
CA PHE A 99 11.24 11.11 8.25
C PHE A 99 12.27 12.04 8.83
N ASN A 100 12.36 13.22 8.26
CA ASN A 100 13.33 14.19 8.74
C ASN A 100 13.27 14.23 10.27
N PRO A 101 14.33 13.79 10.98
CA PRO A 101 14.33 13.67 12.44
C PRO A 101 14.16 15.01 13.15
N GLN A 102 14.29 16.12 12.40
CA GLN A 102 14.04 17.46 12.92
C GLN A 102 12.55 17.78 13.06
N PHE A 103 11.67 17.07 12.35
CA PHE A 103 10.22 17.27 12.45
C PHE A 103 9.66 16.45 13.62
N THR A 104 9.73 17.06 14.81
CA THR A 104 9.24 16.50 16.06
C THR A 104 8.13 17.40 16.63
N PHE A 105 7.39 16.90 17.62
CA PHE A 105 6.43 17.73 18.34
C PHE A 105 7.11 18.88 19.09
N ASP A 106 8.33 18.66 19.60
CA ASP A 106 9.09 19.68 20.36
C ASP A 106 9.58 20.82 19.46
N SER A 107 9.88 20.54 18.18
CA SER A 107 10.30 21.54 17.20
C SER A 107 9.14 22.25 16.50
N PHE A 108 7.90 21.79 16.73
CA PHE A 108 6.71 22.40 16.14
C PHE A 108 6.32 23.67 16.90
N VAL A 109 6.17 24.78 16.17
CA VAL A 109 5.74 26.05 16.79
C VAL A 109 4.24 26.03 17.04
N VAL A 110 3.84 25.96 18.30
CA VAL A 110 2.44 25.91 18.71
C VAL A 110 1.90 27.32 18.93
N GLY A 111 0.84 27.68 18.19
CA GLY A 111 0.09 28.91 18.31
C GLY A 111 -1.40 28.65 18.62
N PRO A 112 -2.21 29.70 18.80
CA PRO A 112 -3.65 29.56 19.06
C PRO A 112 -4.38 28.74 17.98
N SER A 113 -4.05 28.96 16.71
CA SER A 113 -4.70 28.34 15.56
C SER A 113 -4.40 26.87 15.36
N ASN A 114 -3.17 26.41 15.71
CA ASN A 114 -2.73 25.04 15.45
C ASN A 114 -2.63 24.17 16.71
N ARG A 115 -2.90 24.73 17.90
CA ARG A 115 -2.79 24.02 19.19
C ARG A 115 -3.65 22.77 19.24
N PHE A 116 -4.86 22.81 18.68
CA PHE A 116 -5.74 21.66 18.66
C PHE A 116 -5.20 20.57 17.72
N ALA A 117 -4.72 20.94 16.52
CA ALA A 117 -4.09 20.00 15.59
C ALA A 117 -2.85 19.33 16.20
N HIS A 118 -2.00 20.13 16.87
CA HIS A 118 -0.85 19.60 17.59
C HIS A 118 -1.27 18.61 18.68
N GLY A 119 -2.26 18.97 19.54
CA GLY A 119 -2.77 18.10 20.60
C GLY A 119 -3.34 16.79 20.08
N ALA A 120 -4.12 16.84 18.98
CA ALA A 120 -4.66 15.65 18.33
C ALA A 120 -3.55 14.77 17.73
N ALA A 121 -2.54 15.39 17.09
CA ALA A 121 -1.39 14.67 16.54
C ALA A 121 -0.57 13.96 17.64
N VAL A 122 -0.36 14.61 18.79
CA VAL A 122 0.27 13.98 19.97
C VAL A 122 -0.55 12.81 20.49
N ALA A 123 -1.89 12.96 20.59
CA ALA A 123 -2.77 11.89 21.04
C ALA A 123 -2.72 10.68 20.10
N VAL A 124 -2.77 10.91 18.77
CA VAL A 124 -2.61 9.85 17.74
C VAL A 124 -1.26 9.14 17.86
N SER A 125 -0.19 9.89 18.10
CA SER A 125 1.14 9.29 18.27
C SER A 125 1.24 8.38 19.51
N ASN A 126 0.52 8.72 20.58
CA ASN A 126 0.54 7.94 21.81
C ASN A 126 -0.38 6.71 21.78
N THR A 127 -1.53 6.82 21.09
CA THR A 127 -2.55 5.75 21.03
C THR A 127 -3.08 5.60 19.61
N PRO A 128 -2.26 5.11 18.65
CA PRO A 128 -2.66 4.98 17.26
C PRO A 128 -3.83 4.01 17.10
N GLY A 129 -4.76 4.36 16.21
CA GLY A 129 -5.96 3.57 15.93
C GLY A 129 -7.10 3.70 16.93
N GLN A 130 -6.88 4.34 18.09
CA GLN A 130 -7.88 4.42 19.16
C GLN A 130 -8.58 5.77 19.22
N VAL A 131 -7.83 6.86 19.12
CA VAL A 131 -8.37 8.22 19.15
C VAL A 131 -8.05 8.91 17.83
N TYR A 132 -8.95 9.79 17.38
CA TYR A 132 -8.75 10.54 16.13
C TYR A 132 -8.36 9.63 14.95
N ASN A 133 -9.17 8.61 14.66
CA ASN A 133 -8.97 7.76 13.51
C ASN A 133 -10.23 7.75 12.59
N PRO A 134 -10.13 8.30 11.37
CA PRO A 134 -8.99 9.02 10.80
C PRO A 134 -8.77 10.41 11.40
N LEU A 135 -7.52 10.91 11.38
CA LEU A 135 -7.20 12.31 11.64
C LEU A 135 -7.06 13.06 10.31
N PHE A 136 -7.83 14.13 10.13
CA PHE A 136 -7.77 14.97 8.94
C PHE A 136 -7.40 16.41 9.32
N ILE A 137 -6.23 16.86 8.86
CA ILE A 137 -5.68 18.19 9.14
C ILE A 137 -5.72 19.01 7.86
N TYR A 138 -6.39 20.16 7.85
CA TYR A 138 -6.45 21.02 6.69
C TYR A 138 -6.13 22.48 7.04
N GLY A 139 -5.66 23.22 6.05
CA GLY A 139 -5.31 24.61 6.17
C GLY A 139 -4.39 25.07 5.06
N PRO A 140 -4.06 26.35 4.96
CA PRO A 140 -3.25 26.90 3.88
C PRO A 140 -1.84 26.28 3.83
N PRO A 141 -1.13 26.40 2.70
CA PRO A 141 0.27 26.00 2.60
C PRO A 141 1.14 26.69 3.66
N GLY A 142 2.16 25.98 4.15
CA GLY A 142 3.16 26.54 5.06
C GLY A 142 2.80 26.52 6.56
N VAL A 143 1.59 26.07 6.96
CA VAL A 143 1.17 26.06 8.37
C VAL A 143 1.71 24.87 9.17
N GLY A 144 2.48 23.97 8.56
CA GLY A 144 3.13 22.83 9.24
C GLY A 144 2.39 21.51 9.16
N LYS A 145 1.46 21.30 8.22
CA LYS A 145 0.72 20.02 8.07
C LYS A 145 1.66 18.82 7.90
N THR A 146 2.59 18.89 6.95
CA THR A 146 3.60 17.85 6.72
C THR A 146 4.51 17.65 7.93
N HIS A 147 4.82 18.71 8.67
CA HIS A 147 5.57 18.62 9.92
C HIS A 147 4.82 17.72 10.94
N LEU A 148 3.53 17.94 11.13
CA LEU A 148 2.72 17.13 12.05
C LEU A 148 2.64 15.66 11.60
N LEU A 149 2.54 15.37 10.28
CA LEU A 149 2.61 14.00 9.79
C LEU A 149 3.92 13.32 10.17
N TYR A 150 5.05 13.99 9.99
CA TYR A 150 6.36 13.45 10.33
C TYR A 150 6.57 13.35 11.85
N ALA A 151 6.05 14.30 12.63
CA ALA A 151 6.10 14.23 14.07
C ALA A 151 5.33 13.02 14.63
N ILE A 152 4.15 12.71 14.06
CA ILE A 152 3.38 11.50 14.38
C ILE A 152 4.21 10.25 14.06
N ALA A 153 4.77 10.16 12.85
CA ALA A 153 5.58 9.02 12.43
C ALA A 153 6.80 8.81 13.33
N ASN A 154 7.54 9.90 13.62
CA ASN A 154 8.69 9.87 14.50
C ASN A 154 8.31 9.48 15.93
N GLY A 155 7.16 9.95 16.43
CA GLY A 155 6.66 9.59 17.76
C GLY A 155 6.29 8.11 17.86
N ILE A 156 5.55 7.58 16.88
CA ILE A 156 5.18 6.15 16.84
C ILE A 156 6.44 5.26 16.71
N ARG A 157 7.43 5.64 15.91
CA ARG A 157 8.69 4.87 15.79
C ARG A 157 9.48 4.80 17.10
N LYS A 158 9.40 5.84 17.93
CA LYS A 158 10.07 5.82 19.25
C LYS A 158 9.45 4.77 20.18
N THR A 159 8.14 4.58 20.12
CA THR A 159 7.40 3.63 20.97
C THR A 159 7.28 2.25 20.37
N ASN A 160 7.16 2.16 19.05
CA ASN A 160 7.08 0.92 18.26
C ASN A 160 8.01 1.00 17.04
N PRO A 161 9.28 0.61 17.17
CA PRO A 161 10.26 0.65 16.08
C PRO A 161 9.89 -0.25 14.89
N ASP A 162 9.07 -1.29 15.14
CA ASP A 162 8.65 -2.27 14.14
C ASP A 162 7.38 -1.88 13.40
N ALA A 163 6.73 -0.79 13.77
CA ALA A 163 5.51 -0.33 13.10
C ALA A 163 5.75 -0.12 11.59
N SER A 164 4.85 -0.69 10.79
CA SER A 164 4.81 -0.46 9.35
C SER A 164 4.19 0.92 9.09
N ILE A 165 5.04 1.91 8.78
CA ILE A 165 4.61 3.29 8.51
C ILE A 165 4.73 3.55 7.02
N VAL A 166 3.62 3.93 6.39
CA VAL A 166 3.57 4.33 4.98
C VAL A 166 3.20 5.80 4.90
N TYR A 167 4.08 6.59 4.28
CA TYR A 167 3.83 7.98 3.91
C TYR A 167 3.81 8.12 2.40
N ILE A 168 2.84 8.87 1.88
CA ILE A 168 2.76 9.16 0.45
C ILE A 168 2.07 10.50 0.24
N LYS A 169 2.41 11.19 -0.87
CA LYS A 169 1.65 12.33 -1.37
C LYS A 169 0.53 11.87 -2.28
N GLY A 170 -0.59 12.61 -2.32
CA GLY A 170 -1.76 12.27 -3.12
C GLY A 170 -1.48 12.14 -4.63
N ASP A 171 -0.61 12.97 -5.19
CA ASP A 171 -0.19 12.86 -6.59
C ASP A 171 0.70 11.63 -6.84
N GLN A 172 1.59 11.32 -5.90
CA GLN A 172 2.45 10.14 -5.97
C GLN A 172 1.64 8.84 -5.84
N PHE A 173 0.63 8.80 -4.96
CA PHE A 173 -0.30 7.67 -4.85
C PHE A 173 -0.97 7.37 -6.20
N THR A 174 -1.43 8.42 -6.90
CA THR A 174 -2.00 8.30 -8.25
C THR A 174 -1.00 7.71 -9.24
N ASN A 175 0.23 8.21 -9.26
CA ASN A 175 1.25 7.78 -10.21
C ASN A 175 1.67 6.32 -9.94
N GLU A 176 1.82 5.93 -8.67
CA GLU A 176 2.12 4.55 -8.30
C GLU A 176 0.98 3.59 -8.68
N LEU A 177 -0.29 3.99 -8.49
CA LEU A 177 -1.44 3.19 -8.92
C LEU A 177 -1.44 2.97 -10.44
N ILE A 178 -1.23 4.04 -11.23
CA ILE A 178 -1.16 3.93 -12.70
C ILE A 178 -0.04 2.96 -13.11
N THR A 179 1.13 3.08 -12.49
CA THR A 179 2.27 2.20 -12.76
C THR A 179 1.96 0.76 -12.39
N ALA A 180 1.31 0.53 -11.26
CA ALA A 180 0.92 -0.80 -10.81
C ALA A 180 -0.09 -1.46 -11.77
N ILE A 181 -1.07 -0.70 -12.26
CA ILE A 181 -2.04 -1.19 -13.26
C ILE A 181 -1.33 -1.55 -14.57
N GLN A 182 -0.46 -0.68 -15.07
CA GLN A 182 0.26 -0.90 -16.34
C GLN A 182 1.23 -2.08 -16.28
N SER A 183 1.81 -2.34 -15.11
CA SER A 183 2.77 -3.43 -14.89
C SER A 183 2.14 -4.72 -14.34
N GLY A 184 0.82 -4.75 -14.11
CA GLY A 184 0.12 -5.90 -13.52
C GLY A 184 0.45 -6.17 -12.04
N LYS A 185 1.01 -5.16 -11.32
CA LYS A 185 1.46 -5.25 -9.93
C LYS A 185 0.44 -4.73 -8.91
N ASN A 186 -0.85 -4.90 -9.20
CA ASN A 186 -1.92 -4.40 -8.34
C ASN A 186 -1.90 -5.02 -6.93
N ILE A 187 -1.50 -6.28 -6.82
CA ILE A 187 -1.43 -6.99 -5.52
C ILE A 187 -0.32 -6.38 -4.65
N GLU A 188 0.86 -6.14 -5.22
CA GLU A 188 1.98 -5.50 -4.50
C GLU A 188 1.61 -4.08 -4.03
N PHE A 189 0.94 -3.32 -4.89
CA PHE A 189 0.43 -1.99 -4.56
C PHE A 189 -0.53 -2.05 -3.37
N ARG A 190 -1.52 -2.94 -3.42
CA ARG A 190 -2.52 -3.12 -2.36
C ARG A 190 -1.90 -3.57 -1.05
N SER A 191 -0.98 -4.54 -1.09
CA SER A 191 -0.27 -5.02 0.09
C SER A 191 0.53 -3.89 0.74
N LYS A 192 1.27 -3.10 -0.03
CA LYS A 192 2.05 -1.95 0.46
C LYS A 192 1.21 -1.00 1.31
N TYR A 193 0.00 -0.66 0.86
CA TYR A 193 -0.83 0.35 1.53
C TYR A 193 -1.80 -0.22 2.55
N ARG A 194 -2.36 -1.42 2.31
CA ARG A 194 -3.42 -2.00 3.16
C ARG A 194 -2.88 -2.75 4.39
N GLU A 195 -1.56 -3.03 4.44
CA GLU A 195 -0.91 -3.70 5.57
C GLU A 195 -0.19 -2.72 6.51
N ALA A 196 -0.28 -1.42 6.26
CA ALA A 196 0.34 -0.41 7.10
C ALA A 196 -0.30 -0.33 8.49
N ASP A 197 0.51 -0.15 9.54
CA ASP A 197 0.03 0.17 10.89
C ASP A 197 -0.31 1.66 11.03
N LEU A 198 0.43 2.51 10.29
CA LEU A 198 0.19 3.93 10.17
C LEU A 198 0.22 4.33 8.70
N PHE A 199 -0.88 4.85 8.19
CA PHE A 199 -0.98 5.37 6.84
C PHE A 199 -1.10 6.89 6.84
N LEU A 200 -0.09 7.55 6.29
CA LEU A 200 0.01 9.00 6.20
C LEU A 200 -0.13 9.42 4.74
N ILE A 201 -1.14 10.20 4.42
CA ILE A 201 -1.29 10.77 3.09
C ILE A 201 -1.28 12.30 3.16
N ASP A 202 -0.30 12.88 2.48
CA ASP A 202 -0.13 14.33 2.39
C ASP A 202 -0.77 14.86 1.12
N ASP A 203 -1.40 16.02 1.21
CA ASP A 203 -2.02 16.71 0.08
C ASP A 203 -3.05 15.85 -0.69
N ILE A 204 -4.02 15.28 0.05
CA ILE A 204 -5.05 14.39 -0.53
C ILE A 204 -5.90 15.06 -1.61
N GLN A 205 -5.93 16.40 -1.69
CA GLN A 205 -6.64 17.12 -2.74
C GLN A 205 -6.17 16.75 -4.16
N PHE A 206 -4.97 16.21 -4.33
CA PHE A 206 -4.48 15.75 -5.63
C PHE A 206 -5.08 14.43 -6.11
N ILE A 207 -5.80 13.71 -5.25
CA ILE A 207 -6.59 12.52 -5.63
C ILE A 207 -7.97 12.95 -6.14
N ALA A 208 -8.47 14.12 -5.72
CA ALA A 208 -9.79 14.60 -6.09
C ALA A 208 -9.96 14.72 -7.61
N GLY A 209 -11.12 14.27 -8.12
CA GLY A 209 -11.42 14.29 -9.56
C GLY A 209 -10.80 13.16 -10.38
N LYS A 210 -10.11 12.20 -9.76
CA LYS A 210 -9.51 11.02 -10.42
C LYS A 210 -10.24 9.75 -9.95
N GLU A 211 -11.29 9.37 -10.66
CA GLU A 211 -12.24 8.33 -10.27
C GLU A 211 -11.59 7.02 -9.81
N SER A 212 -10.80 6.38 -10.68
CA SER A 212 -10.13 5.11 -10.36
C SER A 212 -9.16 5.21 -9.17
N THR A 213 -8.52 6.38 -8.99
CA THR A 213 -7.61 6.62 -7.85
C THR A 213 -8.40 6.79 -6.57
N GLN A 214 -9.54 7.48 -6.63
CA GLN A 214 -10.43 7.66 -5.48
C GLN A 214 -11.03 6.33 -5.03
N GLU A 215 -11.45 5.48 -5.98
CA GLU A 215 -11.98 4.15 -5.69
C GLU A 215 -10.92 3.26 -4.99
N GLU A 216 -9.71 3.17 -5.53
CA GLU A 216 -8.63 2.37 -4.90
C GLU A 216 -8.22 2.93 -3.54
N PHE A 217 -8.16 4.26 -3.41
CA PHE A 217 -7.91 4.90 -2.12
C PHE A 217 -9.01 4.57 -1.10
N PHE A 218 -10.28 4.60 -1.52
CA PHE A 218 -11.41 4.27 -0.67
C PHE A 218 -11.36 2.82 -0.16
N HIS A 219 -11.02 1.88 -1.03
CA HIS A 219 -10.83 0.48 -0.62
C HIS A 219 -9.66 0.32 0.36
N THR A 220 -8.57 1.05 0.13
CA THR A 220 -7.41 1.07 1.05
C THR A 220 -7.80 1.66 2.40
N PHE A 221 -8.50 2.79 2.40
CA PHE A 221 -9.00 3.44 3.60
C PHE A 221 -9.92 2.52 4.43
N ASN A 222 -10.91 1.89 3.80
CA ASN A 222 -11.83 0.98 4.49
C ASN A 222 -11.09 -0.20 5.12
N THR A 223 -10.18 -0.84 4.37
CA THR A 223 -9.39 -1.95 4.88
C THR A 223 -8.59 -1.56 6.13
N LEU A 224 -7.93 -0.40 6.10
CA LEU A 224 -7.15 0.08 7.24
C LEU A 224 -8.04 0.45 8.43
N TYR A 225 -9.15 1.15 8.17
CA TYR A 225 -10.08 1.59 9.20
C TYR A 225 -10.74 0.42 9.94
N GLU A 226 -11.23 -0.57 9.19
CA GLU A 226 -11.84 -1.79 9.75
C GLU A 226 -10.85 -2.62 10.58
N ASN A 227 -9.56 -2.58 10.21
CA ASN A 227 -8.48 -3.22 10.97
C ASN A 227 -7.89 -2.33 12.08
N HIS A 228 -8.54 -1.23 12.45
CA HIS A 228 -8.11 -0.30 13.48
C HIS A 228 -6.68 0.26 13.26
N LYS A 229 -6.24 0.34 12.00
CA LYS A 229 -4.97 0.96 11.65
C LYS A 229 -5.11 2.48 11.61
N GLN A 230 -4.09 3.19 12.05
CA GLN A 230 -4.15 4.65 12.11
C GLN A 230 -4.03 5.26 10.70
N ILE A 231 -4.95 6.16 10.39
CA ILE A 231 -4.96 6.93 9.15
C ILE A 231 -4.84 8.42 9.50
N VAL A 232 -3.90 9.12 8.85
CA VAL A 232 -3.77 10.57 8.97
C VAL A 232 -3.67 11.18 7.58
N MET A 233 -4.49 12.21 7.34
CA MET A 233 -4.59 12.86 6.03
C MET A 233 -4.40 14.36 6.18
N THR A 234 -3.76 14.99 5.19
CA THR A 234 -3.68 16.45 5.12
C THR A 234 -4.26 16.99 3.83
N SER A 235 -4.65 18.26 3.84
CA SER A 235 -5.12 18.99 2.66
C SER A 235 -4.90 20.48 2.78
N ASP A 236 -4.67 21.15 1.64
CA ASP A 236 -4.72 22.61 1.56
C ASP A 236 -6.16 23.15 1.46
N ARG A 237 -7.13 22.27 1.23
CA ARG A 237 -8.55 22.62 1.05
C ARG A 237 -9.42 22.00 2.13
N LYS A 238 -10.51 22.69 2.43
CA LYS A 238 -11.57 22.10 3.30
C LYS A 238 -12.20 20.89 2.59
N PRO A 239 -12.67 19.89 3.32
CA PRO A 239 -13.36 18.74 2.73
C PRO A 239 -14.52 19.12 1.80
N GLY A 240 -15.31 20.15 2.16
CA GLY A 240 -16.43 20.62 1.34
C GLY A 240 -16.02 21.38 0.06
N ASP A 241 -14.76 21.81 -0.05
CA ASP A 241 -14.24 22.53 -1.23
C ASP A 241 -13.53 21.60 -2.23
N MET A 242 -13.47 20.31 -1.92
CA MET A 242 -12.91 19.33 -2.84
C MET A 242 -13.99 18.89 -3.84
N PRO A 243 -13.68 18.86 -5.16
CA PRO A 243 -14.66 18.41 -6.15
C PRO A 243 -15.06 16.97 -5.86
N THR A 244 -16.35 16.77 -5.64
CA THR A 244 -16.98 15.46 -5.59
C THR A 244 -17.11 14.90 -6.99
N LEU A 245 -17.13 13.57 -7.12
CA LEU A 245 -17.42 12.88 -8.38
C LEU A 245 -18.82 13.19 -8.96
N ASP A 246 -19.67 13.89 -8.22
CA ASP A 246 -21.06 14.13 -8.59
C ASP A 246 -21.32 15.52 -9.15
N LYS A 247 -21.10 15.66 -10.44
CA LYS A 247 -21.92 16.56 -11.29
C LYS A 247 -22.16 15.99 -12.69
N LYS A 248 -22.27 14.68 -12.84
CA LYS A 248 -22.85 14.06 -14.06
C LYS A 248 -23.77 12.92 -13.61
N ASP A 249 -25.04 13.14 -13.84
CA ASP A 249 -26.17 12.23 -13.73
C ASP A 249 -26.81 12.10 -12.34
N GLU A 250 -27.82 12.94 -12.12
CA GLU A 250 -28.84 12.81 -11.06
C GLU A 250 -29.60 11.47 -11.07
N ASN A 251 -29.27 10.51 -11.97
CA ASN A 251 -29.99 9.25 -12.14
C ASN A 251 -29.15 7.97 -11.97
N HIS A 252 -27.89 8.05 -11.51
CA HIS A 252 -27.08 6.85 -11.21
C HIS A 252 -26.45 6.94 -9.79
N CYS A 253 -27.28 7.25 -8.80
CA CYS A 253 -27.02 6.76 -7.46
C CYS A 253 -27.22 5.26 -7.48
N PHE A 254 -26.14 4.48 -7.67
CA PHE A 254 -26.16 3.07 -7.35
C PHE A 254 -26.39 2.94 -5.84
N TYR A 255 -27.65 2.75 -5.49
CA TYR A 255 -28.09 2.22 -4.22
C TYR A 255 -27.66 0.74 -4.18
N ASP A 256 -26.43 0.52 -3.78
CA ASP A 256 -25.95 -0.60 -2.99
C ASP A 256 -24.51 -0.25 -2.61
N ASN A 257 -24.37 0.39 -1.44
CA ASN A 257 -23.14 0.81 -0.80
C ASN A 257 -22.29 1.94 -1.47
N GLY A 258 -22.83 2.69 -2.41
CA GLY A 258 -22.17 3.81 -3.08
C GLY A 258 -22.39 5.16 -2.41
N PHE A 259 -21.71 5.45 -1.32
CA PHE A 259 -21.56 6.82 -0.83
C PHE A 259 -20.44 7.56 -1.59
N CYS A 260 -20.66 8.83 -1.90
CA CYS A 260 -19.62 9.72 -2.40
C CYS A 260 -18.37 9.65 -1.50
N PHE A 261 -17.18 9.52 -2.09
CA PHE A 261 -15.89 9.41 -1.38
C PHE A 261 -15.73 10.51 -0.31
N LEU A 262 -16.07 11.75 -0.63
CA LEU A 262 -15.97 12.87 0.30
C LEU A 262 -17.15 12.95 1.29
N GLU A 263 -18.33 12.46 0.93
CA GLU A 263 -19.44 12.32 1.88
C GLU A 263 -19.17 11.22 2.90
N LYS A 264 -18.57 10.09 2.49
CA LYS A 264 -18.10 9.08 3.45
C LYS A 264 -16.96 9.63 4.31
N ILE A 265 -15.95 10.27 3.75
CA ILE A 265 -14.94 10.99 4.54
C ILE A 265 -15.61 12.07 5.39
N ASN A 266 -16.59 12.81 4.87
CA ASN A 266 -17.34 13.80 5.63
C ASN A 266 -18.18 13.17 6.76
N ASN A 267 -18.83 12.05 6.55
CA ASN A 267 -19.63 11.34 7.54
C ASN A 267 -18.74 10.60 8.56
N PHE A 268 -17.62 10.01 8.15
CA PHE A 268 -16.63 9.43 9.05
C PHE A 268 -15.81 10.48 9.80
N LEU A 269 -15.55 11.63 9.18
CA LEU A 269 -14.78 12.74 9.76
C LEU A 269 -15.62 13.67 10.63
N TYR A 270 -16.87 13.33 10.95
CA TYR A 270 -17.78 14.19 11.71
C TYR A 270 -17.21 14.62 13.08
N CYS A 271 -16.21 13.92 13.59
CA CYS A 271 -15.60 14.21 14.90
C CYS A 271 -14.20 14.85 14.87
N GLN A 272 -13.53 14.98 13.70
CA GLN A 272 -12.06 15.12 13.76
C GLN A 272 -11.43 16.00 12.66
N LYS A 273 -12.20 16.93 12.12
CA LYS A 273 -11.68 17.94 11.18
C LYS A 273 -11.00 19.06 11.95
N ILE A 274 -9.72 19.24 11.72
CA ILE A 274 -8.94 20.28 12.39
C ILE A 274 -8.54 21.33 11.38
N ASP A 275 -9.10 22.51 11.54
CA ASP A 275 -8.77 23.72 10.77
C ASP A 275 -7.61 24.45 11.44
N ILE A 276 -6.56 24.75 10.69
CA ILE A 276 -5.42 25.55 11.15
C ILE A 276 -5.29 26.88 10.37
N THR A 277 -6.42 27.46 9.99
CA THR A 277 -6.45 28.66 9.14
C THR A 277 -6.37 30.00 9.88
N THR A 278 -6.48 30.05 11.20
CA THR A 278 -6.45 31.31 11.96
C THR A 278 -5.52 31.29 13.16
#